data_5aee2f47b1652d993d1809270807f406
#
_entry.id   5aee2f47b1652d993d1809270807f406
#
_cell.length_a   1.000
_cell.length_b   1.000
_cell.length_c   1.000
_cell.angle_alpha   90.00
_cell.angle_beta   90.00
_cell.angle_gamma   90.00
#
_symmetry.space_group_name_H-M   'P 1'
#
loop_
_entity.id
_entity.type
_entity.pdbx_description
1 polymer ?
#
loop_
_entity_poly.entity_id
_entity_poly.type
_entity_poly.pdbx_seq_one_letter_code
_entity_poly.pdbx_strand_id
1 'polypeptide(L)'
;MLERTAEVAPVGPDAWSAPSGAALDGRGLDAATVARVADGAPPPAVCPAALATMEHTRRAAHRLAAEGARVYGRSTGVGAHRGLAVEEHDGAGHDLRLLLSHAGGVGEELPARQVRAMMVVRANQLLVGGSGAAPEIATAITRALGAGVRPRVPEYGSVGTGDLTALARLGLALFGHDTWSPRTPPSERTSAERPSAERPSAERPSAEKPSAGQWAPEPLPLRRGDALALLSSNALTLGESALAWHDLGAPLRASHVVAALALHAVDGSLEPYAPEVHAAHPHPAIARAAEHVRWLLGAATGSGTGAPGRADRVPARVQDPFGFRCFPQAHGPAMETWSGLERVLSIDLNSATENPLIGWDDVTGAPAARHHGGFFTAPLTLALDQSVLAVLGTARLSAARLSALGRPELTGLRSYLADASSAGSGMMILEYSAASALAEIQACATPASLGHVVLSQGMEEAATFATQAARKALRAARAYRLVLACELVATVRALRLRGTPPAPGTPAGRAYLRAAAALDPDMRDRPLTDDVTVAADLLDEFAALVVGEGEPARLG
;
A
#
# COMPACT_ATOMS: atom_id res chain seq x y z
N MET A 1 -32.50 38.87 22.05
CA MET A 1 -31.84 37.82 22.83
C MET A 1 -31.47 36.75 21.80
N LEU A 2 -30.28 36.84 21.26
CA LEU A 2 -29.76 35.91 20.26
C LEU A 2 -28.96 34.85 21.02
N GLU A 3 -29.50 33.66 21.14
CA GLU A 3 -28.79 32.52 21.72
C GLU A 3 -27.73 31.98 20.75
N ARG A 4 -26.58 31.67 21.33
CA ARG A 4 -25.36 31.30 20.68
C ARG A 4 -25.51 29.98 19.92
N THR A 5 -25.19 30.03 18.64
CA THR A 5 -24.86 28.84 17.85
C THR A 5 -23.64 28.17 18.49
N ALA A 6 -23.78 26.91 18.89
CA ALA A 6 -22.66 26.11 19.32
C ALA A 6 -21.69 25.95 18.13
N GLU A 7 -20.53 26.60 18.20
CA GLU A 7 -19.40 26.36 17.31
C GLU A 7 -18.98 24.88 17.45
N VAL A 8 -19.14 24.15 16.37
CA VAL A 8 -18.45 22.85 16.23
C VAL A 8 -16.96 23.18 16.17
N ALA A 9 -16.26 22.89 17.24
CA ALA A 9 -14.81 23.09 17.30
C ALA A 9 -14.14 22.34 16.14
N PRO A 10 -13.21 22.96 15.40
CA PRO A 10 -12.43 22.26 14.39
C PRO A 10 -11.64 21.14 15.09
N VAL A 11 -11.77 19.93 14.60
CA VAL A 11 -11.01 18.78 15.05
C VAL A 11 -9.54 19.08 14.74
N GLY A 12 -8.74 19.38 15.77
CA GLY A 12 -7.32 19.64 15.61
C GLY A 12 -6.56 18.43 15.06
N PRO A 13 -5.39 18.64 14.44
CA PRO A 13 -4.59 17.56 13.84
C PRO A 13 -4.19 16.45 14.82
N ASP A 14 -4.27 16.67 16.13
CA ASP A 14 -3.90 15.71 17.18
C ASP A 14 -5.00 14.71 17.57
N ALA A 15 -6.22 14.85 17.03
CA ALA A 15 -7.33 13.96 17.36
C ALA A 15 -7.28 12.59 16.62
N TRP A 16 -6.29 12.35 15.77
CA TRP A 16 -6.18 11.17 14.90
C TRP A 16 -5.15 10.14 15.36
N SER A 17 -4.51 10.30 16.50
CA SER A 17 -3.60 9.31 17.07
C SER A 17 -4.33 8.36 18.01
N ALA A 18 -5.16 7.47 17.49
CA ALA A 18 -5.65 6.31 18.23
C ALA A 18 -4.56 5.22 18.27
N PRO A 19 -4.39 4.48 19.39
CA PRO A 19 -3.45 3.38 19.45
C PRO A 19 -3.83 2.31 18.41
N SER A 20 -2.93 2.03 17.48
CA SER A 20 -3.08 1.03 16.42
C SER A 20 -3.47 -0.32 17.01
N GLY A 21 -4.63 -0.86 16.65
CA GLY A 21 -4.88 -2.29 16.73
C GLY A 21 -5.89 -2.81 17.76
N ALA A 22 -6.63 -1.98 18.48
CA ALA A 22 -7.51 -2.49 19.54
C ALA A 22 -8.82 -3.11 19.02
N ALA A 23 -9.54 -2.49 18.10
CA ALA A 23 -10.80 -3.00 17.56
C ALA A 23 -11.16 -2.35 16.21
N LEU A 24 -12.02 -3.01 15.40
CA LEU A 24 -12.70 -2.38 14.28
C LEU A 24 -13.89 -1.58 14.82
N ASP A 25 -13.81 -0.27 14.71
CA ASP A 25 -14.80 0.67 15.26
C ASP A 25 -15.31 1.70 14.22
N GLY A 26 -14.84 1.60 12.98
CA GLY A 26 -15.13 2.56 11.90
C GLY A 26 -14.24 3.80 11.93
N ARG A 27 -13.28 3.93 12.85
CA ARG A 27 -12.49 5.17 13.04
C ARG A 27 -10.98 4.97 13.11
N GLY A 28 -10.54 3.82 13.59
CA GLY A 28 -9.13 3.55 13.94
C GLY A 28 -8.40 2.61 12.98
N LEU A 29 -8.95 2.27 11.81
CA LEU A 29 -8.29 1.39 10.85
C LEU A 29 -7.17 2.14 10.11
N ASP A 30 -5.93 1.67 10.26
CA ASP A 30 -4.77 2.16 9.53
C ASP A 30 -4.31 1.20 8.42
N ALA A 31 -3.52 1.71 7.48
CA ALA A 31 -3.02 0.94 6.35
C ALA A 31 -2.11 -0.22 6.77
N ALA A 32 -1.38 -0.10 7.88
CA ALA A 32 -0.54 -1.17 8.42
C ALA A 32 -1.39 -2.33 8.94
N THR A 33 -2.50 -2.05 9.61
CA THR A 33 -3.47 -3.06 10.06
C THR A 33 -4.12 -3.76 8.87
N VAL A 34 -4.50 -3.01 7.81
CA VAL A 34 -5.00 -3.60 6.57
C VAL A 34 -4.00 -4.59 5.98
N ALA A 35 -2.72 -4.21 5.90
CA ALA A 35 -1.66 -5.08 5.38
C ALA A 35 -1.48 -6.33 6.25
N ARG A 36 -1.40 -6.20 7.58
CA ARG A 36 -1.28 -7.36 8.49
C ARG A 36 -2.43 -8.37 8.31
N VAL A 37 -3.68 -7.88 8.25
CA VAL A 37 -4.86 -8.75 8.03
C VAL A 37 -4.80 -9.37 6.63
N ALA A 38 -4.41 -8.62 5.63
CA ALA A 38 -4.23 -9.12 4.27
C ALA A 38 -3.17 -10.24 4.19
N ASP A 39 -2.08 -10.13 4.95
CA ASP A 39 -1.00 -11.11 5.04
C ASP A 39 -1.34 -12.33 5.92
N GLY A 40 -2.54 -12.38 6.47
CA GLY A 40 -3.08 -13.56 7.15
C GLY A 40 -3.17 -13.44 8.67
N ALA A 41 -2.86 -12.29 9.25
CA ALA A 41 -3.21 -12.04 10.65
C ALA A 41 -4.74 -12.06 10.86
N PRO A 42 -5.21 -12.43 12.04
CA PRO A 42 -6.64 -12.32 12.36
C PRO A 42 -7.07 -10.85 12.33
N PRO A 43 -8.32 -10.56 11.88
CA PRO A 43 -8.84 -9.21 11.94
C PRO A 43 -9.00 -8.77 13.40
N PRO A 44 -8.89 -7.46 13.70
CA PRO A 44 -9.24 -6.94 15.01
C PRO A 44 -10.69 -7.26 15.37
N ALA A 45 -11.01 -7.34 16.66
CA ALA A 45 -12.38 -7.58 17.14
C ALA A 45 -13.30 -6.43 16.74
N VAL A 46 -14.57 -6.73 16.45
CA VAL A 46 -15.56 -5.70 16.13
C VAL A 46 -16.02 -5.01 17.42
N CYS A 47 -16.01 -3.67 17.41
CA CYS A 47 -16.48 -2.88 18.56
C CYS A 47 -18.00 -2.96 18.71
N PRO A 48 -18.55 -3.36 19.88
CA PRO A 48 -20.00 -3.43 20.08
C PRO A 48 -20.70 -2.08 19.91
N ALA A 49 -20.07 -0.97 20.28
CA ALA A 49 -20.64 0.37 20.11
C ALA A 49 -20.80 0.73 18.64
N ALA A 50 -19.86 0.30 17.77
CA ALA A 50 -19.97 0.51 16.32
C ALA A 50 -21.13 -0.31 15.70
N LEU A 51 -21.36 -1.53 16.19
CA LEU A 51 -22.54 -2.31 15.79
C LEU A 51 -23.85 -1.62 16.22
N ALA A 52 -23.88 -0.99 17.40
CA ALA A 52 -25.03 -0.20 17.84
C ALA A 52 -25.24 1.04 16.94
N THR A 53 -24.16 1.67 16.43
CA THR A 53 -24.24 2.76 15.44
C THR A 53 -24.84 2.26 14.13
N MET A 54 -24.42 1.10 13.62
CA MET A 54 -25.03 0.50 12.44
C MET A 54 -26.53 0.25 12.64
N GLU A 55 -26.93 -0.33 13.77
CA GLU A 55 -28.36 -0.58 14.06
C GLU A 55 -29.14 0.72 14.21
N HIS A 56 -28.54 1.78 14.73
CA HIS A 56 -29.18 3.11 14.80
C HIS A 56 -29.48 3.66 13.38
N THR A 57 -28.52 3.61 12.44
CA THR A 57 -28.73 4.06 11.06
C THR A 57 -29.65 3.11 10.28
N ARG A 58 -29.64 1.82 10.59
CA ARG A 58 -30.60 0.87 10.02
C ARG A 58 -32.04 1.19 10.39
N ARG A 59 -32.28 1.60 11.64
CA ARG A 59 -33.61 2.08 12.06
C ARG A 59 -34.05 3.31 11.27
N ALA A 60 -33.14 4.23 10.95
CA ALA A 60 -33.46 5.36 10.06
C ALA A 60 -33.86 4.89 8.66
N ALA A 61 -33.13 3.92 8.09
CA ALA A 61 -33.47 3.33 6.80
C ALA A 61 -34.85 2.67 6.78
N HIS A 62 -35.22 1.96 7.84
CA HIS A 62 -36.53 1.34 7.98
C HIS A 62 -37.66 2.37 8.10
N ARG A 63 -37.43 3.46 8.83
CA ARG A 63 -38.41 4.56 8.93
C ARG A 63 -38.63 5.25 7.58
N LEU A 64 -37.56 5.58 6.85
CA LEU A 64 -37.65 6.12 5.50
C LEU A 64 -38.48 5.21 4.58
N ALA A 65 -38.28 3.91 4.67
CA ALA A 65 -39.08 2.94 3.88
C ALA A 65 -40.55 2.95 4.30
N ALA A 66 -40.86 2.96 5.62
CA ALA A 66 -42.21 2.99 6.14
C ALA A 66 -42.95 4.29 5.79
N GLU A 67 -42.24 5.41 5.67
CA GLU A 67 -42.77 6.71 5.26
C GLU A 67 -42.90 6.86 3.72
N GLY A 68 -42.55 5.79 2.96
CA GLY A 68 -42.62 5.83 1.48
C GLY A 68 -41.59 6.74 0.82
N ALA A 69 -40.48 7.06 1.52
CA ALA A 69 -39.44 7.94 0.99
C ALA A 69 -38.74 7.33 -0.25
N ARG A 70 -38.48 8.18 -1.24
CA ARG A 70 -37.71 7.76 -2.43
C ARG A 70 -36.23 7.76 -2.10
N VAL A 71 -35.65 6.56 -1.96
CA VAL A 71 -34.25 6.35 -1.61
C VAL A 71 -33.57 5.55 -2.73
N TYR A 72 -32.52 6.13 -3.33
CA TYR A 72 -31.76 5.52 -4.42
C TYR A 72 -31.32 4.09 -4.10
N GLY A 73 -31.60 3.18 -5.03
CA GLY A 73 -31.24 1.77 -4.96
C GLY A 73 -31.92 0.96 -3.85
N ARG A 74 -32.85 1.58 -3.09
CA ARG A 74 -33.68 0.90 -2.07
C ARG A 74 -35.15 0.87 -2.43
N SER A 75 -35.74 2.03 -2.76
CA SER A 75 -37.10 2.18 -3.30
C SER A 75 -37.10 2.59 -4.77
N THR A 76 -35.93 2.80 -5.36
CA THR A 76 -35.73 3.05 -6.79
C THR A 76 -34.64 2.14 -7.34
N GLY A 77 -34.55 2.04 -8.67
CA GLY A 77 -33.39 1.43 -9.34
C GLY A 77 -32.12 2.25 -9.16
N VAL A 78 -31.02 1.79 -9.76
CA VAL A 78 -29.68 2.42 -9.71
C VAL A 78 -29.25 2.96 -11.07
N GLY A 79 -28.29 3.87 -11.11
CA GLY A 79 -27.72 4.45 -12.32
C GLY A 79 -28.80 5.10 -13.21
N ALA A 80 -28.85 4.73 -14.47
CA ALA A 80 -29.86 5.21 -15.41
C ALA A 80 -31.31 4.90 -14.98
N HIS A 81 -31.53 3.86 -14.18
CA HIS A 81 -32.85 3.42 -13.69
C HIS A 81 -33.27 4.08 -12.36
N ARG A 82 -32.55 5.07 -11.85
CA ARG A 82 -32.83 5.78 -10.59
C ARG A 82 -34.24 6.36 -10.46
N GLY A 83 -34.93 6.58 -11.58
CA GLY A 83 -36.29 7.05 -11.62
C GLY A 83 -37.38 6.01 -11.53
N LEU A 84 -37.01 4.71 -11.71
CA LEU A 84 -37.95 3.60 -11.68
C LEU A 84 -38.17 3.15 -10.24
N ALA A 85 -39.46 3.03 -9.85
CA ALA A 85 -39.79 2.51 -8.52
C ALA A 85 -39.54 0.99 -8.44
N VAL A 86 -39.08 0.53 -7.28
CA VAL A 86 -39.03 -0.88 -6.91
C VAL A 86 -40.35 -1.25 -6.25
N GLU A 87 -40.99 -2.31 -6.71
CA GLU A 87 -42.29 -2.77 -6.19
C GLU A 87 -42.16 -3.29 -4.76
N GLU A 88 -43.12 -2.93 -3.89
CA GLU A 88 -43.06 -3.29 -2.45
C GLU A 88 -43.10 -4.80 -2.20
N HIS A 89 -43.83 -5.54 -3.04
CA HIS A 89 -44.00 -6.99 -2.89
C HIS A 89 -42.79 -7.81 -3.37
N ASP A 90 -41.78 -7.18 -4.01
CA ASP A 90 -40.58 -7.87 -4.52
C ASP A 90 -39.63 -8.31 -3.38
N GLY A 91 -39.84 -7.81 -2.16
CA GLY A 91 -39.05 -8.19 -0.98
C GLY A 91 -37.54 -8.01 -1.19
N ALA A 92 -36.77 -9.09 -0.98
CA ALA A 92 -35.33 -9.12 -1.25
C ALA A 92 -34.97 -9.43 -2.70
N GLY A 93 -35.95 -9.65 -3.59
CA GLY A 93 -35.71 -10.01 -4.99
C GLY A 93 -34.96 -8.93 -5.75
N HIS A 94 -35.27 -7.64 -5.48
CA HIS A 94 -34.53 -6.51 -6.04
C HIS A 94 -33.04 -6.53 -5.62
N ASP A 95 -32.77 -6.73 -4.33
CA ASP A 95 -31.40 -6.79 -3.79
C ASP A 95 -30.60 -7.94 -4.40
N LEU A 96 -31.20 -9.11 -4.55
CA LEU A 96 -30.53 -10.25 -5.20
C LEU A 96 -30.22 -9.97 -6.68
N ARG A 97 -31.19 -9.40 -7.43
CA ARG A 97 -30.95 -9.02 -8.83
C ARG A 97 -29.86 -7.95 -8.93
N LEU A 98 -29.81 -7.01 -7.99
CA LEU A 98 -28.76 -6.00 -7.92
C LEU A 98 -27.37 -6.64 -7.75
N LEU A 99 -27.21 -7.57 -6.81
CA LEU A 99 -25.95 -8.30 -6.63
C LEU A 99 -25.57 -9.11 -7.88
N LEU A 100 -26.51 -9.88 -8.44
CA LEU A 100 -26.26 -10.71 -9.62
C LEU A 100 -25.86 -9.88 -10.83
N SER A 101 -26.55 -8.77 -11.09
CA SER A 101 -26.28 -7.91 -12.24
C SER A 101 -24.96 -7.13 -12.13
N HIS A 102 -24.47 -6.89 -10.91
CA HIS A 102 -23.21 -6.17 -10.67
C HIS A 102 -22.01 -7.11 -10.50
N ALA A 103 -22.19 -8.43 -10.40
CA ALA A 103 -21.11 -9.41 -10.27
C ALA A 103 -20.39 -9.72 -11.60
N GLY A 104 -20.39 -8.78 -12.54
CA GLY A 104 -19.92 -8.94 -13.94
C GLY A 104 -18.44 -8.63 -14.18
N GLY A 105 -17.59 -8.65 -13.15
CA GLY A 105 -16.13 -8.47 -13.32
C GLY A 105 -15.51 -9.57 -14.17
N VAL A 106 -14.40 -9.25 -14.87
CA VAL A 106 -13.70 -10.13 -15.81
C VAL A 106 -12.19 -10.15 -15.54
N GLY A 107 -11.47 -11.03 -16.21
CA GLY A 107 -10.02 -11.21 -16.05
C GLY A 107 -9.66 -12.30 -15.05
N GLU A 108 -8.40 -12.33 -14.63
CA GLU A 108 -7.91 -13.29 -13.64
C GLU A 108 -8.45 -13.00 -12.24
N GLU A 109 -8.42 -14.00 -11.36
CA GLU A 109 -8.77 -13.78 -9.96
C GLU A 109 -7.70 -12.93 -9.25
N LEU A 110 -8.13 -11.95 -8.50
CA LEU A 110 -7.23 -11.16 -7.65
C LEU A 110 -6.55 -12.04 -6.59
N PRO A 111 -5.28 -11.75 -6.27
CA PRO A 111 -4.56 -12.41 -5.19
C PRO A 111 -5.33 -12.34 -3.86
N ALA A 112 -5.22 -13.40 -3.06
CA ALA A 112 -5.87 -13.49 -1.74
C ALA A 112 -5.60 -12.25 -0.86
N ARG A 113 -4.38 -11.73 -0.90
CA ARG A 113 -3.94 -10.54 -0.16
C ARG A 113 -4.82 -9.32 -0.46
N GLN A 114 -5.09 -9.04 -1.73
CA GLN A 114 -5.92 -7.89 -2.14
C GLN A 114 -7.38 -8.06 -1.73
N VAL A 115 -7.94 -9.27 -1.90
CA VAL A 115 -9.33 -9.55 -1.50
C VAL A 115 -9.50 -9.47 0.01
N ARG A 116 -8.55 -9.94 0.81
CA ARG A 116 -8.58 -9.82 2.27
C ARG A 116 -8.47 -8.36 2.72
N ALA A 117 -7.65 -7.55 2.06
CA ALA A 117 -7.58 -6.11 2.28
C ALA A 117 -8.92 -5.44 2.01
N MET A 118 -9.58 -5.74 0.88
CA MET A 118 -10.93 -5.28 0.58
C MET A 118 -11.93 -5.63 1.69
N MET A 119 -11.90 -6.87 2.16
CA MET A 119 -12.85 -7.35 3.17
C MET A 119 -12.72 -6.61 4.50
N VAL A 120 -11.49 -6.41 5.01
CA VAL A 120 -11.30 -5.70 6.28
C VAL A 120 -11.65 -4.23 6.15
N VAL A 121 -11.34 -3.59 5.02
CA VAL A 121 -11.74 -2.20 4.75
C VAL A 121 -13.26 -2.08 4.71
N ARG A 122 -13.93 -2.98 3.97
CA ARG A 122 -15.42 -2.93 3.90
C ARG A 122 -16.07 -3.15 5.26
N ALA A 123 -15.58 -4.09 6.05
CA ALA A 123 -16.08 -4.31 7.41
C ALA A 123 -15.97 -3.04 8.25
N ASN A 124 -14.82 -2.36 8.21
CA ASN A 124 -14.60 -1.12 8.96
C ASN A 124 -15.50 0.02 8.49
N GLN A 125 -15.65 0.23 7.18
CA GLN A 125 -16.51 1.28 6.65
C GLN A 125 -17.99 1.11 7.03
N LEU A 126 -18.49 -0.13 7.04
CA LEU A 126 -19.86 -0.40 7.51
C LEU A 126 -20.05 0.00 8.97
N LEU A 127 -19.02 -0.17 9.81
CA LEU A 127 -19.03 0.17 11.24
C LEU A 127 -19.03 1.68 11.51
N VAL A 128 -18.63 2.52 10.53
CA VAL A 128 -18.80 3.98 10.63
C VAL A 128 -20.28 4.34 10.85
N GLY A 129 -21.17 3.53 10.26
CA GLY A 129 -22.61 3.83 10.22
C GLY A 129 -22.93 4.86 9.14
N GLY A 130 -23.94 4.66 8.36
CA GLY A 130 -24.30 5.53 7.24
C GLY A 130 -24.86 4.76 6.05
N SER A 131 -24.54 3.48 5.98
CA SER A 131 -25.05 2.58 4.94
C SER A 131 -26.51 2.14 5.19
N GLY A 132 -26.95 2.07 6.46
CA GLY A 132 -28.21 1.43 6.84
C GLY A 132 -28.22 -0.09 6.63
N ALA A 133 -27.04 -0.72 6.55
CA ALA A 133 -26.86 -2.17 6.44
C ALA A 133 -27.14 -2.88 7.76
N ALA A 134 -27.45 -4.17 7.68
CA ALA A 134 -27.57 -5.02 8.86
C ALA A 134 -26.22 -5.21 9.56
N PRO A 135 -26.12 -5.04 10.90
CA PRO A 135 -24.85 -5.19 11.64
C PRO A 135 -24.19 -6.55 11.46
N GLU A 136 -24.99 -7.60 11.23
CA GLU A 136 -24.53 -8.96 11.01
C GLU A 136 -23.60 -9.07 9.78
N ILE A 137 -23.73 -8.19 8.81
CA ILE A 137 -22.89 -8.19 7.60
C ILE A 137 -21.42 -7.89 7.98
N ALA A 138 -21.15 -6.86 8.79
CA ALA A 138 -19.79 -6.54 9.24
C ALA A 138 -19.19 -7.71 10.05
N THR A 139 -19.99 -8.31 10.93
CA THR A 139 -19.56 -9.46 11.73
C THR A 139 -19.29 -10.71 10.87
N ALA A 140 -20.10 -10.95 9.83
CA ALA A 140 -19.88 -12.09 8.94
C ALA A 140 -18.62 -11.92 8.09
N ILE A 141 -18.31 -10.69 7.62
CA ILE A 141 -17.07 -10.38 6.89
C ILE A 141 -15.85 -10.66 7.79
N THR A 142 -15.88 -10.22 9.04
CA THR A 142 -14.76 -10.46 9.97
C THR A 142 -14.62 -11.93 10.35
N ARG A 143 -15.72 -12.68 10.49
CA ARG A 143 -15.69 -14.15 10.67
C ARG A 143 -15.07 -14.85 9.47
N ALA A 144 -15.44 -14.46 8.24
CA ALA A 144 -14.86 -15.03 7.01
C ALA A 144 -13.35 -14.76 6.94
N LEU A 145 -12.90 -13.54 7.28
CA LEU A 145 -11.48 -13.21 7.39
C LEU A 145 -10.76 -14.07 8.42
N GLY A 146 -11.35 -14.27 9.60
CA GLY A 146 -10.81 -15.12 10.66
C GLY A 146 -10.72 -16.60 10.25
N ALA A 147 -11.72 -17.10 9.51
CA ALA A 147 -11.72 -18.44 8.93
C ALA A 147 -10.75 -18.60 7.75
N GLY A 148 -10.22 -17.49 7.23
CA GLY A 148 -9.29 -17.49 6.10
C GLY A 148 -9.95 -17.71 4.74
N VAL A 149 -11.28 -17.62 4.64
CA VAL A 149 -12.01 -17.75 3.38
C VAL A 149 -12.26 -16.38 2.73
N ARG A 150 -12.41 -16.36 1.41
CA ARG A 150 -12.63 -15.16 0.63
C ARG A 150 -13.51 -15.42 -0.59
N PRO A 151 -14.23 -14.40 -1.11
CA PRO A 151 -14.90 -14.54 -2.41
C PRO A 151 -13.88 -14.58 -3.55
N ARG A 152 -14.28 -15.10 -4.70
CA ARG A 152 -13.54 -14.99 -5.96
C ARG A 152 -13.84 -13.65 -6.59
N VAL A 153 -12.83 -12.81 -6.72
CA VAL A 153 -12.96 -11.45 -7.28
C VAL A 153 -12.14 -11.33 -8.55
N PRO A 154 -12.76 -11.14 -9.72
CA PRO A 154 -12.05 -10.86 -10.96
C PRO A 154 -11.35 -9.50 -10.95
N GLU A 155 -10.26 -9.40 -11.72
CA GLU A 155 -9.41 -8.22 -11.74
C GLU A 155 -10.12 -6.96 -12.26
N TYR A 156 -10.82 -7.05 -13.39
CA TYR A 156 -11.41 -5.89 -14.05
C TYR A 156 -12.89 -5.73 -13.71
N GLY A 157 -13.28 -4.51 -13.32
CA GLY A 157 -14.68 -4.18 -13.01
C GLY A 157 -14.84 -2.90 -12.19
N SER A 158 -13.74 -2.20 -11.87
CA SER A 158 -13.77 -0.92 -11.17
C SER A 158 -12.98 0.16 -11.92
N VAL A 159 -13.48 1.39 -11.86
CA VAL A 159 -12.85 2.59 -12.40
C VAL A 159 -12.68 3.69 -11.34
N GLY A 160 -12.81 3.33 -10.05
CA GLY A 160 -12.59 4.23 -8.91
C GLY A 160 -13.80 5.08 -8.51
N THR A 161 -15.00 4.70 -8.96
CA THR A 161 -16.28 5.36 -8.57
C THR A 161 -17.22 4.43 -7.80
N GLY A 162 -16.64 3.36 -7.26
CA GLY A 162 -17.30 2.28 -6.55
C GLY A 162 -16.80 0.93 -7.05
N ASP A 163 -16.45 0.04 -6.12
CA ASP A 163 -15.95 -1.30 -6.43
C ASP A 163 -17.10 -2.30 -6.56
N LEU A 164 -18.12 -1.93 -7.33
CA LEU A 164 -19.41 -2.63 -7.40
C LEU A 164 -19.25 -4.12 -7.70
N THR A 165 -18.41 -4.48 -8.68
CA THR A 165 -18.23 -5.87 -9.11
C THR A 165 -17.58 -6.74 -8.05
N ALA A 166 -16.57 -6.22 -7.38
CA ALA A 166 -15.85 -6.92 -6.31
C ALA A 166 -16.74 -7.12 -5.07
N LEU A 167 -17.46 -6.08 -4.69
CA LEU A 167 -18.37 -6.11 -3.54
C LEU A 167 -19.64 -6.93 -3.81
N ALA A 168 -20.10 -7.00 -5.07
CA ALA A 168 -21.18 -7.92 -5.46
C ALA A 168 -20.77 -9.39 -5.26
N ARG A 169 -19.54 -9.77 -5.62
CA ARG A 169 -19.01 -11.12 -5.35
C ARG A 169 -18.95 -11.41 -3.86
N LEU A 170 -18.52 -10.43 -3.03
CA LEU A 170 -18.56 -10.56 -1.58
C LEU A 170 -20.01 -10.75 -1.08
N GLY A 171 -20.96 -9.94 -1.57
CA GLY A 171 -22.37 -10.05 -1.21
C GLY A 171 -22.97 -11.41 -1.57
N LEU A 172 -22.74 -11.88 -2.80
CA LEU A 172 -23.24 -13.19 -3.22
C LEU A 172 -22.71 -14.32 -2.33
N ALA A 173 -21.43 -14.28 -1.94
CA ALA A 173 -20.85 -15.26 -1.02
C ALA A 173 -21.46 -15.16 0.39
N LEU A 174 -21.65 -13.94 0.92
CA LEU A 174 -22.24 -13.71 2.25
C LEU A 174 -23.69 -14.19 2.35
N PHE A 175 -24.46 -14.02 1.27
CA PHE A 175 -25.88 -14.38 1.23
C PHE A 175 -26.14 -15.80 0.64
N GLY A 176 -25.09 -16.60 0.40
CA GLY A 176 -25.20 -18.01 -0.01
C GLY A 176 -25.50 -18.24 -1.49
N HIS A 177 -25.28 -17.23 -2.34
CA HIS A 177 -25.48 -17.32 -3.80
C HIS A 177 -24.16 -17.51 -4.59
N ASP A 178 -23.02 -17.56 -3.91
CA ASP A 178 -21.72 -17.89 -4.47
C ASP A 178 -20.87 -18.65 -3.45
N THR A 179 -19.79 -19.28 -3.91
CA THR A 179 -18.90 -20.09 -3.08
C THR A 179 -17.72 -19.31 -2.55
N TRP A 180 -17.30 -19.64 -1.34
CA TRP A 180 -16.06 -19.16 -0.76
C TRP A 180 -14.85 -19.93 -1.27
N SER A 181 -13.77 -19.25 -1.61
CA SER A 181 -12.47 -19.87 -1.84
C SER A 181 -11.78 -20.19 -0.52
N PRO A 182 -11.16 -21.37 -0.38
CA PRO A 182 -10.49 -21.78 0.85
C PRO A 182 -9.21 -20.95 1.08
N ARG A 183 -8.71 -21.05 2.30
CA ARG A 183 -7.40 -20.52 2.68
C ARG A 183 -6.31 -21.13 1.82
N THR A 184 -5.48 -20.32 1.17
CA THR A 184 -4.28 -20.79 0.50
C THR A 184 -3.27 -21.25 1.56
N PRO A 185 -2.76 -22.48 1.50
CA PRO A 185 -1.76 -22.96 2.45
C PRO A 185 -0.49 -22.07 2.40
N PRO A 186 0.24 -21.90 3.52
CA PRO A 186 1.48 -21.12 3.56
C PRO A 186 2.55 -21.58 2.56
N SER A 187 2.54 -22.86 2.19
CA SER A 187 3.48 -23.47 1.23
C SER A 187 3.31 -22.99 -0.23
N GLU A 188 2.17 -22.41 -0.60
CA GLU A 188 1.96 -21.91 -1.96
C GLU A 188 2.33 -20.42 -2.14
N ARG A 189 2.67 -19.73 -1.04
CA ARG A 189 3.12 -18.32 -1.09
C ARG A 189 4.50 -18.13 -1.74
N THR A 190 5.30 -19.20 -1.85
CA THR A 190 6.66 -19.16 -2.40
C THR A 190 6.79 -19.76 -3.80
N SER A 191 5.72 -20.29 -4.40
CA SER A 191 5.81 -21.01 -5.68
C SER A 191 5.41 -20.18 -6.92
N ALA A 192 4.90 -18.97 -6.76
CA ALA A 192 4.56 -18.09 -7.89
C ALA A 192 5.78 -17.47 -8.60
N GLU A 193 7.01 -17.69 -8.08
CA GLU A 193 8.24 -17.09 -8.61
C GLU A 193 9.34 -18.11 -8.98
N ARG A 194 9.03 -19.41 -9.10
CA ARG A 194 10.00 -20.35 -9.63
C ARG A 194 9.77 -20.61 -11.12
N PRO A 195 10.76 -20.35 -12.00
CA PRO A 195 10.70 -20.80 -13.38
C PRO A 195 10.63 -22.32 -13.41
N SER A 196 9.78 -22.84 -14.29
CA SER A 196 9.53 -24.25 -14.50
C SER A 196 10.82 -25.00 -14.88
N ALA A 197 11.41 -25.71 -13.92
CA ALA A 197 12.33 -26.81 -14.20
C ALA A 197 11.52 -28.11 -14.15
N GLU A 198 11.71 -28.92 -15.15
CA GLU A 198 11.15 -30.20 -15.52
C GLU A 198 10.50 -31.03 -14.40
N ARG A 199 9.23 -31.40 -14.58
CA ARG A 199 8.50 -32.35 -13.74
C ARG A 199 8.90 -33.77 -14.11
N PRO A 200 9.36 -34.59 -13.17
CA PRO A 200 9.22 -36.04 -13.28
C PRO A 200 7.76 -36.41 -12.96
N SER A 201 7.17 -37.18 -13.86
CA SER A 201 5.85 -37.80 -13.65
C SER A 201 5.91 -38.81 -12.52
N ALA A 202 5.35 -38.46 -11.36
CA ALA A 202 5.02 -39.40 -10.31
C ALA A 202 3.57 -39.20 -9.92
N GLU A 203 2.78 -40.25 -10.06
CA GLU A 203 1.40 -40.36 -9.61
C GLU A 203 1.29 -39.93 -8.14
N ARG A 204 0.53 -38.86 -7.87
CA ARG A 204 0.17 -38.45 -6.51
C ARG A 204 -1.00 -39.32 -6.03
N PRO A 205 -0.94 -39.89 -4.81
CA PRO A 205 -2.11 -40.48 -4.18
C PRO A 205 -3.18 -39.37 -4.03
N SER A 206 -4.41 -39.70 -4.34
CA SER A 206 -5.59 -38.85 -4.20
C SER A 206 -5.75 -38.46 -2.73
N ALA A 207 -5.23 -37.28 -2.35
CA ALA A 207 -5.65 -36.66 -1.11
C ALA A 207 -7.11 -36.26 -1.28
N GLU A 208 -7.98 -36.83 -0.45
CA GLU A 208 -9.37 -36.41 -0.35
C GLU A 208 -9.44 -34.89 -0.18
N LYS A 209 -10.08 -34.23 -1.16
CA LYS A 209 -10.37 -32.80 -1.04
C LYS A 209 -11.26 -32.64 0.19
N PRO A 210 -10.89 -31.81 1.20
CA PRO A 210 -11.81 -31.51 2.29
C PRO A 210 -13.11 -30.99 1.66
N SER A 211 -14.23 -31.55 2.08
CA SER A 211 -15.56 -31.15 1.60
C SER A 211 -15.72 -29.63 1.81
N ALA A 212 -16.06 -28.89 0.78
CA ALA A 212 -16.18 -27.43 0.77
C ALA A 212 -17.21 -26.89 1.81
N GLY A 213 -17.93 -27.77 2.52
CA GLY A 213 -18.97 -27.42 3.50
C GLY A 213 -18.47 -27.11 4.93
N GLN A 214 -17.20 -27.39 5.25
CA GLN A 214 -16.76 -27.37 6.66
C GLN A 214 -16.19 -26.00 7.13
N TRP A 215 -15.98 -25.03 6.22
CA TRP A 215 -15.26 -23.77 6.50
C TRP A 215 -16.00 -22.50 6.07
N ALA A 216 -17.12 -22.62 5.36
CA ALA A 216 -17.89 -21.47 4.91
C ALA A 216 -18.72 -20.90 6.07
N PRO A 217 -18.77 -19.57 6.27
CA PRO A 217 -19.74 -18.96 7.16
C PRO A 217 -21.17 -19.34 6.75
N GLU A 218 -22.05 -19.50 7.73
CA GLU A 218 -23.48 -19.68 7.43
C GLU A 218 -24.01 -18.48 6.63
N PRO A 219 -24.78 -18.71 5.54
CA PRO A 219 -25.36 -17.64 4.76
C PRO A 219 -26.25 -16.72 5.59
N LEU A 220 -26.10 -15.42 5.39
CA LEU A 220 -27.01 -14.46 6.00
C LEU A 220 -28.30 -14.34 5.20
N PRO A 221 -29.43 -14.02 5.84
CA PRO A 221 -30.64 -13.63 5.12
C PRO A 221 -30.43 -12.29 4.43
N LEU A 222 -30.61 -12.23 3.10
CA LEU A 222 -30.59 -10.98 2.34
C LEU A 222 -31.87 -10.19 2.65
N ARG A 223 -31.71 -8.95 3.10
CA ARG A 223 -32.83 -8.05 3.44
C ARG A 223 -32.85 -6.86 2.49
N ARG A 224 -34.01 -6.20 2.38
CA ARG A 224 -34.19 -5.03 1.52
C ARG A 224 -33.21 -3.91 1.87
N GLY A 225 -32.43 -3.49 0.87
CA GLY A 225 -31.43 -2.43 0.96
C GLY A 225 -30.04 -2.88 1.42
N ASP A 226 -29.83 -4.16 1.77
CA ASP A 226 -28.51 -4.67 2.16
C ASP A 226 -27.55 -4.75 0.97
N ALA A 227 -28.07 -5.03 -0.24
CA ALA A 227 -27.24 -5.11 -1.44
C ALA A 227 -26.55 -3.78 -1.75
N LEU A 228 -27.33 -2.69 -1.92
CA LEU A 228 -26.73 -1.37 -2.21
C LEU A 228 -25.83 -0.91 -1.06
N ALA A 229 -26.27 -1.12 0.19
CA ALA A 229 -25.48 -0.77 1.36
C ALA A 229 -24.12 -1.47 1.39
N LEU A 230 -24.01 -2.70 0.88
CA LEU A 230 -22.74 -3.41 0.74
C LEU A 230 -21.92 -2.93 -0.46
N LEU A 231 -22.58 -2.68 -1.60
CA LEU A 231 -21.93 -2.33 -2.88
C LEU A 231 -21.35 -0.90 -2.91
N SER A 232 -21.97 0.05 -2.18
CA SER A 232 -21.63 1.47 -2.28
C SER A 232 -20.34 1.82 -1.54
N SER A 233 -19.19 1.40 -2.10
CA SER A 233 -17.87 1.62 -1.48
C SER A 233 -16.74 1.43 -2.50
N ASN A 234 -15.56 1.99 -2.19
CA ASN A 234 -14.29 1.75 -2.87
C ASN A 234 -13.35 0.85 -2.02
N ALA A 235 -13.88 -0.15 -1.32
CA ALA A 235 -13.11 -0.93 -0.36
C ALA A 235 -11.98 -1.77 -0.99
N LEU A 236 -12.13 -2.27 -2.24
CA LEU A 236 -11.06 -2.94 -2.96
C LEU A 236 -9.94 -1.95 -3.30
N THR A 237 -10.30 -0.83 -3.90
CA THR A 237 -9.37 0.25 -4.26
C THR A 237 -8.59 0.76 -3.06
N LEU A 238 -9.26 0.99 -1.93
CA LEU A 238 -8.64 1.41 -0.67
C LEU A 238 -7.75 0.32 -0.08
N GLY A 239 -8.18 -0.94 -0.13
CA GLY A 239 -7.37 -2.09 0.29
C GLY A 239 -6.09 -2.21 -0.53
N GLU A 240 -6.17 -2.16 -1.87
CA GLU A 240 -5.01 -2.18 -2.77
C GLU A 240 -4.09 -0.97 -2.52
N SER A 241 -4.66 0.22 -2.23
CA SER A 241 -3.90 1.43 -1.92
C SER A 241 -3.16 1.34 -0.59
N ALA A 242 -3.79 0.78 0.44
CA ALA A 242 -3.16 0.52 1.74
C ALA A 242 -2.00 -0.47 1.62
N LEU A 243 -2.16 -1.52 0.80
CA LEU A 243 -1.09 -2.46 0.49
C LEU A 243 0.05 -1.78 -0.27
N ALA A 244 -0.24 -0.90 -1.24
CA ALA A 244 0.78 -0.15 -1.98
C ALA A 244 1.57 0.78 -1.06
N TRP A 245 0.89 1.50 -0.16
CA TRP A 245 1.53 2.32 0.85
C TRP A 245 2.47 1.50 1.75
N HIS A 246 2.00 0.37 2.24
CA HIS A 246 2.78 -0.54 3.07
C HIS A 246 4.01 -1.08 2.34
N ASP A 247 3.83 -1.57 1.10
CA ASP A 247 4.89 -2.20 0.32
C ASP A 247 5.96 -1.18 -0.16
N LEU A 248 5.59 0.10 -0.30
CA LEU A 248 6.54 1.19 -0.57
C LEU A 248 7.34 1.60 0.67
N GLY A 249 6.79 1.46 1.86
CA GLY A 249 7.37 1.99 3.09
C GLY A 249 8.75 1.42 3.42
N ALA A 250 8.92 0.10 3.32
CA ALA A 250 10.21 -0.54 3.61
C ALA A 250 11.30 -0.17 2.61
N PRO A 251 11.12 -0.29 1.26
CA PRO A 251 12.14 0.13 0.31
C PRO A 251 12.46 1.62 0.37
N LEU A 252 11.49 2.51 0.63
CA LEU A 252 11.76 3.93 0.81
C LEU A 252 12.68 4.18 2.01
N ARG A 253 12.39 3.62 3.17
CA ARG A 253 13.26 3.76 4.35
C ARG A 253 14.63 3.12 4.16
N ALA A 254 14.68 1.91 3.62
CA ALA A 254 15.93 1.20 3.35
C ALA A 254 16.83 1.92 2.33
N SER A 255 16.24 2.72 1.44
CA SER A 255 16.99 3.51 0.45
C SER A 255 18.03 4.45 1.08
N HIS A 256 17.77 4.98 2.27
CA HIS A 256 18.77 5.76 3.01
C HIS A 256 20.00 4.92 3.33
N VAL A 257 19.81 3.68 3.79
CA VAL A 257 20.89 2.77 4.15
C VAL A 257 21.69 2.37 2.92
N VAL A 258 20.99 1.97 1.84
CA VAL A 258 21.64 1.56 0.58
C VAL A 258 22.42 2.73 -0.03
N ALA A 259 21.86 3.94 -0.06
CA ALA A 259 22.52 5.13 -0.56
C ALA A 259 23.74 5.52 0.29
N ALA A 260 23.64 5.43 1.62
CA ALA A 260 24.77 5.71 2.52
C ALA A 260 25.92 4.70 2.32
N LEU A 261 25.61 3.41 2.18
CA LEU A 261 26.59 2.37 1.89
C LEU A 261 27.24 2.58 0.51
N ALA A 262 26.47 2.90 -0.52
CA ALA A 262 26.96 3.16 -1.87
C ALA A 262 27.85 4.42 -1.90
N LEU A 263 27.47 5.50 -1.19
CA LEU A 263 28.28 6.70 -1.03
C LEU A 263 29.63 6.38 -0.35
N HIS A 264 29.61 5.50 0.66
CA HIS A 264 30.82 5.04 1.32
C HIS A 264 31.70 4.20 0.39
N ALA A 265 31.10 3.33 -0.44
CA ALA A 265 31.82 2.46 -1.37
C ALA A 265 32.60 3.22 -2.45
N VAL A 266 32.16 4.43 -2.83
CA VAL A 266 32.85 5.28 -3.80
C VAL A 266 33.70 6.39 -3.14
N ASP A 267 33.85 6.37 -1.82
CA ASP A 267 34.49 7.44 -1.05
C ASP A 267 33.91 8.83 -1.37
N GLY A 268 32.58 8.90 -1.48
CA GLY A 268 31.85 10.09 -1.87
C GLY A 268 31.80 11.17 -0.79
N SER A 269 31.59 12.43 -1.18
CA SER A 269 31.55 13.60 -0.29
C SER A 269 30.24 13.67 0.52
N LEU A 270 30.34 14.13 1.78
CA LEU A 270 29.21 14.51 2.62
C LEU A 270 28.80 16.00 2.47
N GLU A 271 29.50 16.79 1.68
CA GLU A 271 29.13 18.18 1.43
C GLU A 271 27.69 18.37 0.92
N PRO A 272 27.17 17.55 -0.04
CA PRO A 272 25.78 17.67 -0.47
C PRO A 272 24.73 17.39 0.62
N TYR A 273 25.15 16.79 1.72
CA TYR A 273 24.32 16.44 2.87
C TYR A 273 24.52 17.40 4.06
N ALA A 274 25.32 18.46 3.90
CA ALA A 274 25.63 19.39 4.97
C ALA A 274 24.39 20.20 5.39
N PRO A 275 24.21 20.50 6.70
CA PRO A 275 23.05 21.25 7.19
C PRO A 275 22.89 22.61 6.54
N GLU A 276 24.01 23.30 6.23
CA GLU A 276 24.04 24.62 5.60
C GLU A 276 23.42 24.60 4.19
N VAL A 277 23.63 23.52 3.44
CA VAL A 277 23.06 23.33 2.10
C VAL A 277 21.53 23.25 2.18
N HIS A 278 21.03 22.54 3.19
CA HIS A 278 19.59 22.34 3.37
C HIS A 278 18.92 23.52 4.08
N ALA A 279 19.66 24.28 4.90
CA ALA A 279 19.18 25.55 5.45
C ALA A 279 19.03 26.64 4.36
N ALA A 280 19.89 26.63 3.34
CA ALA A 280 19.78 27.55 2.20
C ALA A 280 18.57 27.23 1.28
N HIS A 281 18.04 26.00 1.30
CA HIS A 281 16.87 25.57 0.53
C HIS A 281 15.98 24.66 1.39
N PRO A 282 15.17 25.23 2.31
CA PRO A 282 14.63 24.55 3.48
C PRO A 282 13.36 23.71 3.19
N HIS A 283 13.49 22.67 2.38
CA HIS A 283 12.46 21.64 2.23
C HIS A 283 12.61 20.59 3.35
N PRO A 284 11.63 20.42 4.26
CA PRO A 284 11.80 19.58 5.44
C PRO A 284 12.13 18.12 5.14
N ALA A 285 11.46 17.51 4.15
CA ALA A 285 11.70 16.12 3.78
C ALA A 285 13.09 15.91 3.15
N ILE A 286 13.58 16.88 2.39
CA ILE A 286 14.93 16.87 1.79
C ILE A 286 15.99 16.97 2.89
N ALA A 287 15.80 17.89 3.83
CA ALA A 287 16.72 18.06 4.97
C ALA A 287 16.79 16.78 5.83
N ARG A 288 15.65 16.16 6.15
CA ARG A 288 15.62 14.89 6.86
C ARG A 288 16.32 13.75 6.11
N ALA A 289 16.13 13.65 4.79
CA ALA A 289 16.82 12.64 4.00
C ALA A 289 18.36 12.81 4.06
N ALA A 290 18.85 14.04 4.02
CA ALA A 290 20.27 14.34 4.19
C ALA A 290 20.77 14.01 5.60
N GLU A 291 20.04 14.39 6.62
CA GLU A 291 20.35 14.11 8.03
C GLU A 291 20.46 12.60 8.29
N HIS A 292 19.52 11.79 7.78
CA HIS A 292 19.55 10.33 7.90
C HIS A 292 20.84 9.73 7.29
N VAL A 293 21.26 10.18 6.11
CA VAL A 293 22.51 9.68 5.50
C VAL A 293 23.73 10.06 6.34
N ARG A 294 23.77 11.27 6.88
CA ARG A 294 24.86 11.70 7.79
C ARG A 294 24.90 10.85 9.05
N TRP A 295 23.75 10.64 9.69
CA TRP A 295 23.62 9.81 10.89
C TRP A 295 24.03 8.35 10.62
N LEU A 296 23.59 7.77 9.52
CA LEU A 296 23.99 6.41 9.11
C LEU A 296 25.49 6.24 9.01
N LEU A 297 26.21 7.26 8.49
CA LEU A 297 27.66 7.25 8.32
C LEU A 297 28.44 7.73 9.55
N GLY A 298 27.75 8.03 10.67
CA GLY A 298 28.39 8.46 11.91
C GLY A 298 28.92 9.89 11.88
N ALA A 299 28.48 10.72 10.92
CA ALA A 299 28.80 12.15 10.93
C ALA A 299 27.95 12.84 11.99
N ALA A 300 28.61 13.47 12.98
CA ALA A 300 27.97 14.02 14.17
C ALA A 300 26.83 15.00 13.85
N THR A 301 25.70 14.84 14.55
CA THR A 301 24.70 15.87 14.73
C THR A 301 25.23 16.85 15.79
N GLY A 302 25.81 17.96 15.37
CA GLY A 302 25.92 19.23 16.10
C GLY A 302 26.48 19.33 17.53
N SER A 303 27.00 18.28 18.17
CA SER A 303 27.61 18.37 19.51
C SER A 303 28.93 17.59 19.54
N GLY A 304 30.04 18.36 19.54
CA GLY A 304 31.41 17.84 19.49
C GLY A 304 31.71 16.89 20.65
N THR A 305 32.16 15.72 20.30
CA THR A 305 33.15 14.85 20.97
C THR A 305 33.29 13.52 20.19
N GLY A 306 33.18 13.54 18.87
CA GLY A 306 33.44 12.38 18.00
C GLY A 306 34.91 12.37 17.54
N ALA A 307 35.50 11.17 17.43
CA ALA A 307 36.75 10.95 16.70
C ALA A 307 36.67 11.63 15.32
N PRO A 308 37.79 12.06 14.69
CA PRO A 308 37.80 12.77 13.40
C PRO A 308 36.99 11.94 12.40
N GLY A 309 35.74 12.37 12.21
CA GLY A 309 34.76 11.66 11.40
C GLY A 309 35.02 11.91 9.92
N ARG A 310 34.37 11.14 9.07
CA ARG A 310 34.43 11.28 7.62
C ARG A 310 34.10 12.70 7.13
N ALA A 311 33.41 13.53 7.91
CA ALA A 311 33.08 14.92 7.61
C ALA A 311 34.34 15.82 7.47
N ASP A 312 35.46 15.43 8.08
CA ASP A 312 36.72 16.20 8.07
C ASP A 312 37.67 15.77 6.96
N ARG A 313 37.33 14.77 6.14
CA ARG A 313 38.18 14.32 5.03
C ARG A 313 37.97 15.22 3.81
N VAL A 314 39.07 15.63 3.21
CA VAL A 314 39.01 16.30 1.89
C VAL A 314 38.42 15.32 0.88
N PRO A 315 37.36 15.69 0.16
CA PRO A 315 36.74 14.83 -0.84
C PRO A 315 37.75 14.43 -1.92
N ALA A 316 37.72 13.17 -2.34
CA ALA A 316 38.59 12.68 -3.42
C ALA A 316 38.26 13.34 -4.78
N ARG A 317 37.06 13.89 -4.91
CA ARG A 317 36.55 14.57 -6.11
C ARG A 317 35.89 15.90 -5.72
N VAL A 318 35.95 16.88 -6.61
CA VAL A 318 35.26 18.18 -6.43
C VAL A 318 33.75 17.99 -6.35
N GLN A 319 33.20 17.07 -7.13
CA GLN A 319 31.77 16.72 -7.12
C GLN A 319 31.57 15.23 -7.43
N ASP A 320 30.64 14.62 -6.71
CA ASP A 320 30.16 13.27 -7.03
C ASP A 320 29.08 13.32 -8.13
N PRO A 321 28.85 12.20 -8.84
CA PRO A 321 27.72 12.06 -9.75
C PRO A 321 26.36 12.30 -9.07
N PHE A 322 25.34 12.71 -9.83
CA PHE A 322 24.00 13.03 -9.33
C PHE A 322 23.35 11.91 -8.52
N GLY A 323 23.61 10.65 -8.85
CA GLY A 323 23.13 9.50 -8.09
C GLY A 323 23.43 9.59 -6.59
N PHE A 324 24.58 10.19 -6.24
CA PHE A 324 25.00 10.39 -4.85
C PHE A 324 24.57 11.76 -4.33
N ARG A 325 24.98 12.85 -4.99
CA ARG A 325 24.81 14.21 -4.45
C ARG A 325 23.39 14.77 -4.51
N CYS A 326 22.53 14.24 -5.40
CA CYS A 326 21.11 14.65 -5.52
C CYS A 326 20.14 13.68 -4.84
N PHE A 327 20.65 12.70 -4.06
CA PHE A 327 19.79 11.76 -3.34
C PHE A 327 18.77 12.47 -2.44
N PRO A 328 19.13 13.44 -1.58
CA PRO A 328 18.14 14.11 -0.74
C PRO A 328 17.02 14.78 -1.53
N GLN A 329 17.36 15.44 -2.66
CA GLN A 329 16.41 16.19 -3.48
C GLN A 329 15.42 15.31 -4.24
N ALA A 330 15.78 14.05 -4.55
CA ALA A 330 14.88 13.10 -5.19
C ALA A 330 14.12 12.24 -4.16
N HIS A 331 14.80 11.88 -3.07
CA HIS A 331 14.25 10.96 -2.08
C HIS A 331 13.33 11.66 -1.07
N GLY A 332 13.65 12.89 -0.67
CA GLY A 332 12.79 13.70 0.21
C GLY A 332 11.34 13.81 -0.29
N PRO A 333 11.10 14.23 -1.55
CA PRO A 333 9.76 14.22 -2.14
C PRO A 333 9.08 12.86 -2.15
N ALA A 334 9.82 11.75 -2.34
CA ALA A 334 9.23 10.40 -2.28
C ALA A 334 8.73 10.05 -0.87
N MET A 335 9.47 10.42 0.17
CA MET A 335 9.04 10.27 1.55
C MET A 335 7.84 11.16 1.89
N GLU A 336 7.80 12.37 1.39
CA GLU A 336 6.69 13.32 1.60
C GLU A 336 5.40 12.85 0.94
N THR A 337 5.47 12.38 -0.31
CA THR A 337 4.29 11.86 -1.02
C THR A 337 3.78 10.57 -0.38
N TRP A 338 4.68 9.71 0.12
CA TRP A 338 4.31 8.51 0.88
C TRP A 338 3.54 8.87 2.16
N SER A 339 3.99 9.87 2.92
CA SER A 339 3.26 10.40 4.08
C SER A 339 1.95 11.08 3.68
N GLY A 340 1.91 11.74 2.51
CA GLY A 340 0.71 12.33 1.93
C GLY A 340 -0.37 11.29 1.62
N LEU A 341 0.04 10.15 1.05
CA LEU A 341 -0.84 9.01 0.80
C LEU A 341 -1.40 8.42 2.10
N GLU A 342 -0.58 8.31 3.15
CA GLU A 342 -1.03 7.86 4.47
C GLU A 342 -2.16 8.72 5.02
N ARG A 343 -2.04 10.06 4.92
CA ARG A 343 -3.10 10.99 5.36
C ARG A 343 -4.41 10.80 4.61
N VAL A 344 -4.36 10.57 3.29
CA VAL A 344 -5.57 10.29 2.52
C VAL A 344 -6.18 8.96 2.95
N LEU A 345 -5.37 7.92 3.10
CA LEU A 345 -5.83 6.61 3.55
C LEU A 345 -6.43 6.65 4.96
N SER A 346 -5.84 7.40 5.89
CA SER A 346 -6.37 7.52 7.26
C SER A 346 -7.79 8.09 7.31
N ILE A 347 -8.15 8.92 6.34
CA ILE A 347 -9.50 9.46 6.18
C ILE A 347 -10.41 8.44 5.49
N ASP A 348 -10.02 7.98 4.31
CA ASP A 348 -10.91 7.19 3.44
C ASP A 348 -11.20 5.79 3.98
N LEU A 349 -10.25 5.18 4.72
CA LEU A 349 -10.45 3.90 5.40
C LEU A 349 -11.50 3.96 6.52
N ASN A 350 -11.75 5.16 7.07
CA ASN A 350 -12.59 5.41 8.25
C ASN A 350 -13.79 6.32 7.93
N SER A 351 -14.18 6.41 6.67
CA SER A 351 -15.28 7.27 6.22
C SER A 351 -16.48 6.48 5.74
N ALA A 352 -17.67 6.99 6.01
CA ALA A 352 -18.91 6.54 5.39
C ALA A 352 -19.06 7.25 4.03
N THR A 353 -18.82 6.51 2.94
CA THR A 353 -18.86 7.03 1.57
C THR A 353 -20.05 6.48 0.77
N GLU A 354 -20.95 5.77 1.43
CA GLU A 354 -22.14 5.18 0.82
C GLU A 354 -23.08 6.24 0.26
N ASN A 355 -23.56 6.00 -0.93
CA ASN A 355 -24.58 6.84 -1.56
C ASN A 355 -25.88 6.04 -1.79
N PRO A 356 -26.96 6.37 -1.08
CA PRO A 356 -27.13 7.51 -0.15
C PRO A 356 -26.49 7.30 1.22
N LEU A 357 -26.07 8.38 1.85
CA LEU A 357 -25.74 8.40 3.27
C LEU A 357 -27.03 8.43 4.08
N ILE A 358 -27.26 7.43 4.92
CA ILE A 358 -28.46 7.28 5.73
C ILE A 358 -28.13 7.61 7.18
N GLY A 359 -29.02 8.37 7.81
CA GLY A 359 -28.87 8.77 9.21
C GLY A 359 -30.10 9.49 9.72
N TRP A 360 -29.87 10.26 10.77
CA TRP A 360 -30.87 11.13 11.37
C TRP A 360 -30.44 12.58 11.16
N ASP A 361 -31.40 13.43 10.94
CA ASP A 361 -31.15 14.86 10.86
C ASP A 361 -31.01 15.42 12.28
N ASP A 362 -29.88 16.04 12.57
CA ASP A 362 -29.53 16.49 13.92
C ASP A 362 -30.44 17.62 14.44
N VAL A 363 -31.10 18.35 13.54
CA VAL A 363 -31.98 19.47 13.89
C VAL A 363 -33.41 19.02 14.15
N THR A 364 -33.90 18.15 13.26
CA THR A 364 -35.32 17.73 13.28
C THR A 364 -35.53 16.39 13.98
N GLY A 365 -34.48 15.59 14.18
CA GLY A 365 -34.59 14.22 14.65
C GLY A 365 -35.29 13.27 13.66
N ALA A 366 -35.53 13.69 12.43
CA ALA A 366 -36.17 12.89 11.40
C ALA A 366 -35.14 11.98 10.69
N PRO A 367 -35.55 10.80 10.17
CA PRO A 367 -34.69 9.99 9.35
C PRO A 367 -34.38 10.73 8.03
N ALA A 368 -33.14 10.63 7.56
CA ALA A 368 -32.68 11.30 6.35
C ALA A 368 -31.85 10.39 5.46
N ALA A 369 -32.01 10.54 4.15
CA ALA A 369 -31.13 9.93 3.14
C ALA A 369 -30.56 11.06 2.27
N ARG A 370 -29.23 11.22 2.29
CA ARG A 370 -28.55 12.28 1.54
C ARG A 370 -27.80 11.67 0.36
N HIS A 371 -28.18 12.06 -0.85
CA HIS A 371 -27.53 11.64 -2.09
C HIS A 371 -26.35 12.57 -2.37
N HIS A 372 -25.15 12.03 -2.59
CA HIS A 372 -23.91 12.80 -2.66
C HIS A 372 -22.84 12.12 -3.53
N GLY A 373 -21.70 12.78 -3.72
CA GLY A 373 -20.53 12.29 -4.46
C GLY A 373 -19.33 11.93 -3.58
N GLY A 374 -19.50 11.68 -2.28
CA GLY A 374 -18.41 11.38 -1.35
C GLY A 374 -17.63 10.09 -1.65
N PHE A 375 -18.15 9.26 -2.52
CA PHE A 375 -17.48 8.06 -3.05
C PHE A 375 -16.47 8.38 -4.17
N PHE A 376 -16.38 9.62 -4.64
CA PHE A 376 -15.49 10.01 -5.74
C PHE A 376 -14.05 10.22 -5.23
N THR A 377 -13.19 9.22 -5.40
CA THR A 377 -11.87 9.10 -4.78
C THR A 377 -10.76 9.89 -5.48
N ALA A 378 -11.01 11.10 -5.98
CA ALA A 378 -10.00 11.93 -6.63
C ALA A 378 -8.77 12.23 -5.75
N PRO A 379 -8.90 12.55 -4.44
CA PRO A 379 -7.75 12.74 -3.57
C PRO A 379 -6.83 11.52 -3.52
N LEU A 380 -7.41 10.32 -3.48
CA LEU A 380 -6.67 9.06 -3.45
C LEU A 380 -5.89 8.83 -4.76
N THR A 381 -6.55 9.03 -5.92
CA THR A 381 -5.90 8.86 -7.23
C THR A 381 -4.70 9.78 -7.38
N LEU A 382 -4.87 11.06 -7.05
CA LEU A 382 -3.79 12.05 -7.14
C LEU A 382 -2.63 11.72 -6.19
N ALA A 383 -2.92 11.27 -4.97
CA ALA A 383 -1.88 10.86 -4.01
C ALA A 383 -1.10 9.62 -4.49
N LEU A 384 -1.77 8.64 -5.09
CA LEU A 384 -1.14 7.44 -5.67
C LEU A 384 -0.28 7.80 -6.89
N ASP A 385 -0.80 8.57 -7.84
CA ASP A 385 -0.07 9.01 -9.02
C ASP A 385 1.18 9.80 -8.63
N GLN A 386 1.05 10.73 -7.69
CA GLN A 386 2.17 11.52 -7.16
C GLN A 386 3.23 10.63 -6.49
N SER A 387 2.80 9.62 -5.72
CA SER A 387 3.71 8.69 -5.05
C SER A 387 4.54 7.89 -6.05
N VAL A 388 3.92 7.37 -7.12
CA VAL A 388 4.64 6.60 -8.16
C VAL A 388 5.63 7.48 -8.93
N LEU A 389 5.25 8.73 -9.26
CA LEU A 389 6.15 9.70 -9.91
C LEU A 389 7.37 10.01 -9.04
N ALA A 390 7.18 10.19 -7.75
CA ALA A 390 8.27 10.49 -6.81
C ALA A 390 9.19 9.26 -6.61
N VAL A 391 8.61 8.06 -6.50
CA VAL A 391 9.37 6.78 -6.45
C VAL A 391 10.21 6.59 -7.70
N LEU A 392 9.69 6.91 -8.88
CA LEU A 392 10.48 6.87 -10.12
C LEU A 392 11.73 7.77 -10.04
N GLY A 393 11.59 8.97 -9.45
CA GLY A 393 12.70 9.90 -9.25
C GLY A 393 13.85 9.28 -8.44
N THR A 394 13.52 8.71 -7.27
CA THR A 394 14.54 8.09 -6.40
C THR A 394 15.05 6.75 -6.98
N ALA A 395 14.23 5.96 -7.66
CA ALA A 395 14.65 4.72 -8.31
C ALA A 395 15.68 4.96 -9.43
N ARG A 396 15.53 6.05 -10.21
CA ARG A 396 16.51 6.47 -11.22
C ARG A 396 17.87 6.75 -10.61
N LEU A 397 17.93 7.37 -9.44
CA LEU A 397 19.19 7.62 -8.75
C LEU A 397 19.80 6.34 -8.19
N SER A 398 18.98 5.38 -7.72
CA SER A 398 19.45 4.06 -7.32
C SER A 398 20.12 3.32 -8.48
N ALA A 399 19.47 3.25 -9.64
CA ALA A 399 20.05 2.66 -10.85
C ALA A 399 21.34 3.38 -11.30
N ALA A 400 21.38 4.71 -11.17
CA ALA A 400 22.58 5.50 -11.49
C ALA A 400 23.75 5.19 -10.53
N ARG A 401 23.47 4.98 -9.21
CA ARG A 401 24.50 4.57 -8.25
C ARG A 401 24.99 3.15 -8.51
N LEU A 402 24.08 2.22 -8.86
CA LEU A 402 24.44 0.88 -9.29
C LEU A 402 25.47 0.92 -10.44
N SER A 403 25.16 1.66 -11.51
CA SER A 403 26.09 1.80 -12.64
C SER A 403 27.41 2.48 -12.25
N ALA A 404 27.34 3.50 -11.38
CA ALA A 404 28.53 4.19 -10.88
C ALA A 404 29.49 3.27 -10.08
N LEU A 405 28.95 2.30 -9.34
CA LEU A 405 29.74 1.29 -8.62
C LEU A 405 30.56 0.40 -9.57
N GLY A 406 30.10 0.18 -10.80
CA GLY A 406 30.82 -0.59 -11.83
C GLY A 406 32.00 0.18 -12.48
N ARG A 407 32.20 1.46 -12.16
CA ARG A 407 33.16 2.34 -12.84
C ARG A 407 34.48 2.43 -12.07
N PRO A 408 35.61 2.05 -12.71
CA PRO A 408 36.93 2.08 -12.07
C PRO A 408 37.35 3.43 -11.52
N GLU A 409 36.99 4.52 -12.21
CA GLU A 409 37.34 5.89 -11.80
C GLU A 409 36.61 6.35 -10.51
N LEU A 410 35.55 5.66 -10.10
CA LEU A 410 34.81 5.97 -8.87
C LEU A 410 35.17 5.03 -7.72
N THR A 411 35.40 3.76 -8.01
CA THR A 411 35.64 2.74 -6.98
C THR A 411 37.12 2.42 -6.79
N GLY A 412 37.96 2.69 -7.78
CA GLY A 412 39.34 2.21 -7.84
C GLY A 412 39.45 0.69 -8.07
N LEU A 413 38.35 0.05 -8.47
CA LEU A 413 38.26 -1.38 -8.70
C LEU A 413 38.14 -1.69 -10.20
N ARG A 414 38.18 -2.96 -10.59
CA ARG A 414 37.94 -3.37 -11.96
C ARG A 414 36.50 -3.03 -12.42
N SER A 415 36.35 -2.83 -13.73
CA SER A 415 35.03 -2.61 -14.34
C SER A 415 34.03 -3.68 -13.86
N TYR A 416 32.81 -3.24 -13.57
CA TYR A 416 31.72 -4.08 -13.08
C TYR A 416 32.04 -4.87 -11.80
N LEU A 417 33.05 -4.46 -11.04
CA LEU A 417 33.52 -5.13 -9.83
C LEU A 417 33.89 -6.62 -10.09
N ALA A 418 34.48 -6.87 -11.28
CA ALA A 418 34.94 -8.20 -11.63
C ALA A 418 36.09 -8.65 -10.70
N ASP A 419 36.20 -9.96 -10.47
CA ASP A 419 37.28 -10.53 -9.68
C ASP A 419 38.65 -10.43 -10.39
N ALA A 420 39.71 -10.98 -9.77
CA ALA A 420 41.05 -10.95 -10.33
C ALA A 420 41.25 -11.86 -11.56
N SER A 421 40.30 -12.73 -11.87
CA SER A 421 40.33 -13.56 -13.08
C SER A 421 40.07 -12.72 -14.35
N SER A 422 40.62 -13.10 -15.49
CA SER A 422 40.97 -12.23 -16.59
C SER A 422 39.83 -11.43 -17.25
N ALA A 423 38.71 -12.00 -17.61
CA ALA A 423 37.65 -11.38 -18.42
C ALA A 423 36.28 -11.51 -17.77
N GLY A 424 36.23 -11.53 -16.44
CA GLY A 424 34.98 -11.66 -15.70
C GLY A 424 34.04 -10.48 -15.93
N SER A 425 32.74 -10.72 -15.94
CA SER A 425 31.69 -9.72 -16.08
C SER A 425 31.19 -9.17 -14.74
N GLY A 426 31.54 -9.81 -13.63
CA GLY A 426 31.21 -9.36 -12.29
C GLY A 426 29.71 -9.14 -12.09
N MET A 427 29.34 -7.89 -11.76
CA MET A 427 27.94 -7.49 -11.53
C MET A 427 27.24 -6.88 -12.76
N MET A 428 27.82 -6.90 -13.94
CA MET A 428 27.28 -6.20 -15.13
C MET A 428 25.80 -6.54 -15.34
N ILE A 429 25.38 -7.79 -15.16
CA ILE A 429 24.00 -8.23 -15.37
C ILE A 429 22.99 -7.57 -14.43
N LEU A 430 23.42 -7.09 -13.26
CA LEU A 430 22.54 -6.37 -12.32
C LEU A 430 22.08 -5.02 -12.90
N GLU A 431 22.86 -4.37 -13.77
CA GLU A 431 22.43 -3.16 -14.45
C GLU A 431 21.23 -3.45 -15.38
N TYR A 432 21.23 -4.58 -16.08
CA TYR A 432 20.12 -4.99 -16.94
C TYR A 432 18.87 -5.32 -16.10
N SER A 433 19.04 -6.06 -15.01
CA SER A 433 17.94 -6.41 -14.11
C SER A 433 17.31 -5.16 -13.49
N ALA A 434 18.13 -4.24 -12.98
CA ALA A 434 17.67 -2.98 -12.42
C ALA A 434 17.03 -2.06 -13.48
N ALA A 435 17.59 -2.01 -14.70
CA ALA A 435 17.01 -1.24 -15.80
C ALA A 435 15.65 -1.78 -16.25
N SER A 436 15.48 -3.11 -16.29
CA SER A 436 14.20 -3.75 -16.57
C SER A 436 13.15 -3.42 -15.51
N ALA A 437 13.51 -3.53 -14.22
CA ALA A 437 12.62 -3.14 -13.11
C ALA A 437 12.31 -1.63 -13.12
N LEU A 438 13.28 -0.78 -13.46
CA LEU A 438 13.07 0.67 -13.61
C LEU A 438 12.10 1.00 -14.76
N ALA A 439 12.18 0.26 -15.88
CA ALA A 439 11.23 0.41 -16.99
C ALA A 439 9.79 0.08 -16.57
N GLU A 440 9.58 -0.92 -15.69
CA GLU A 440 8.27 -1.20 -15.11
C GLU A 440 7.76 -0.03 -14.25
N ILE A 441 8.62 0.58 -13.42
CA ILE A 441 8.24 1.79 -12.66
C ILE A 441 7.86 2.93 -13.61
N GLN A 442 8.62 3.12 -14.72
CA GLN A 442 8.32 4.14 -15.74
C GLN A 442 6.95 3.92 -16.38
N ALA A 443 6.62 2.66 -16.72
CA ALA A 443 5.31 2.33 -17.26
C ALA A 443 4.17 2.62 -16.26
N CYS A 444 4.42 2.39 -14.97
CA CYS A 444 3.46 2.71 -13.90
C CYS A 444 3.31 4.22 -13.64
N ALA A 445 4.29 5.04 -13.98
CA ALA A 445 4.34 6.46 -13.64
C ALA A 445 3.46 7.37 -14.53
N THR A 446 2.89 6.85 -15.62
CA THR A 446 1.83 7.59 -16.34
C THR A 446 0.62 7.74 -15.44
N PRO A 447 0.17 8.97 -15.07
CA PRO A 447 -0.92 9.16 -14.14
C PRO A 447 -2.21 8.48 -14.60
N ALA A 448 -2.86 7.75 -13.70
CA ALA A 448 -4.16 7.13 -13.97
C ALA A 448 -5.28 8.17 -14.00
N SER A 449 -5.09 9.29 -13.28
CA SER A 449 -6.01 10.43 -13.26
C SER A 449 -6.20 11.13 -14.61
N LEU A 450 -5.39 10.81 -15.61
CA LEU A 450 -5.59 11.27 -17.00
C LEU A 450 -6.73 10.51 -17.71
N GLY A 451 -7.25 9.43 -17.14
CA GLY A 451 -8.31 8.63 -17.71
C GLY A 451 -9.63 9.40 -17.83
N HIS A 452 -10.40 9.07 -18.85
CA HIS A 452 -11.74 9.62 -19.06
C HIS A 452 -12.70 8.53 -19.50
N VAL A 453 -13.92 8.58 -18.98
CA VAL A 453 -15.00 7.66 -19.33
C VAL A 453 -16.35 8.29 -19.08
N VAL A 454 -17.36 7.90 -19.87
CA VAL A 454 -18.77 8.19 -19.65
C VAL A 454 -19.53 6.87 -19.58
N LEU A 455 -20.18 6.61 -18.45
CA LEU A 455 -20.88 5.36 -18.15
C LEU A 455 -22.36 5.62 -17.81
N SER A 456 -23.12 4.52 -17.68
CA SER A 456 -24.51 4.56 -17.17
C SER A 456 -25.41 5.54 -17.92
N GLN A 457 -25.33 5.55 -19.27
CA GLN A 457 -26.07 6.46 -20.17
C GLN A 457 -25.85 7.96 -19.82
N GLY A 458 -24.61 8.32 -19.47
CA GLY A 458 -24.24 9.70 -19.15
C GLY A 458 -24.54 10.12 -17.71
N MET A 459 -24.86 9.18 -16.83
CA MET A 459 -25.02 9.46 -15.39
C MET A 459 -23.71 9.53 -14.64
N GLU A 460 -22.68 8.87 -15.16
CA GLU A 460 -21.32 8.84 -14.65
C GLU A 460 -20.41 9.43 -15.73
N GLU A 461 -20.26 10.75 -15.70
CA GLU A 461 -19.55 11.53 -16.72
C GLU A 461 -18.05 11.62 -16.46
N ALA A 462 -17.59 11.08 -15.33
CA ALA A 462 -16.20 11.04 -14.93
C ALA A 462 -15.94 9.82 -14.05
N ALA A 463 -14.67 9.36 -14.05
CA ALA A 463 -14.18 8.36 -13.11
C ALA A 463 -12.81 8.80 -12.59
N THR A 464 -12.41 8.30 -11.43
CA THR A 464 -11.14 8.68 -10.81
C THR A 464 -9.98 7.80 -11.25
N PHE A 465 -10.26 6.57 -11.69
CA PHE A 465 -9.26 5.54 -11.99
C PHE A 465 -8.33 5.22 -10.81
N ALA A 466 -8.82 5.42 -9.57
CA ALA A 466 -8.06 5.13 -8.35
C ALA A 466 -7.64 3.65 -8.26
N THR A 467 -8.49 2.72 -8.72
CA THR A 467 -8.17 1.29 -8.78
C THR A 467 -6.93 1.03 -9.65
N GLN A 468 -6.87 1.67 -10.83
CA GLN A 468 -5.73 1.56 -11.75
C GLN A 468 -4.48 2.21 -11.14
N ALA A 469 -4.62 3.35 -10.46
CA ALA A 469 -3.52 3.99 -9.74
C ALA A 469 -2.96 3.10 -8.62
N ALA A 470 -3.84 2.47 -7.81
CA ALA A 470 -3.43 1.56 -6.74
C ALA A 470 -2.65 0.35 -7.26
N ARG A 471 -3.11 -0.27 -8.35
CA ARG A 471 -2.41 -1.40 -8.99
C ARG A 471 -1.07 -1.01 -9.60
N LYS A 472 -0.98 0.17 -10.22
CA LYS A 472 0.29 0.73 -10.68
C LYS A 472 1.25 0.94 -9.51
N ALA A 473 0.78 1.47 -8.39
CA ALA A 473 1.59 1.68 -7.19
C ALA A 473 2.10 0.35 -6.58
N LEU A 474 1.28 -0.71 -6.55
CA LEU A 474 1.69 -2.05 -6.12
C LEU A 474 2.81 -2.62 -7.02
N ARG A 475 2.67 -2.49 -8.35
CA ARG A 475 3.72 -2.93 -9.30
C ARG A 475 4.99 -2.11 -9.14
N ALA A 476 4.87 -0.79 -9.02
CA ALA A 476 6.00 0.10 -8.79
C ALA A 476 6.75 -0.22 -7.48
N ALA A 477 6.04 -0.56 -6.40
CA ALA A 477 6.65 -0.96 -5.13
C ALA A 477 7.52 -2.22 -5.27
N ARG A 478 7.01 -3.25 -5.96
CA ARG A 478 7.79 -4.48 -6.24
C ARG A 478 9.03 -4.19 -7.08
N ALA A 479 8.87 -3.42 -8.15
CA ALA A 479 9.97 -3.08 -9.04
C ALA A 479 11.03 -2.23 -8.32
N TYR A 480 10.63 -1.27 -7.49
CA TYR A 480 11.56 -0.44 -6.72
C TYR A 480 12.37 -1.25 -5.72
N ARG A 481 11.75 -2.22 -5.04
CA ARG A 481 12.45 -3.17 -4.15
C ARG A 481 13.57 -3.90 -4.90
N LEU A 482 13.35 -4.35 -6.14
CA LEU A 482 14.34 -5.04 -6.96
C LEU A 482 15.47 -4.10 -7.41
N VAL A 483 15.18 -2.88 -7.80
CA VAL A 483 16.22 -1.88 -8.15
C VAL A 483 17.17 -1.65 -6.97
N LEU A 484 16.63 -1.45 -5.76
CA LEU A 484 17.41 -1.28 -4.54
C LEU A 484 18.21 -2.53 -4.16
N ALA A 485 17.62 -3.72 -4.33
CA ALA A 485 18.31 -4.98 -4.06
C ALA A 485 19.53 -5.16 -4.97
N CYS A 486 19.41 -4.84 -6.26
CA CYS A 486 20.55 -4.85 -7.19
C CYS A 486 21.66 -3.87 -6.75
N GLU A 487 21.30 -2.65 -6.35
CA GLU A 487 22.26 -1.68 -5.81
C GLU A 487 22.93 -2.18 -4.53
N LEU A 488 22.18 -2.80 -3.61
CA LEU A 488 22.72 -3.35 -2.37
C LEU A 488 23.73 -4.47 -2.62
N VAL A 489 23.43 -5.41 -3.51
CA VAL A 489 24.37 -6.48 -3.90
C VAL A 489 25.68 -5.91 -4.44
N ALA A 490 25.59 -4.97 -5.38
CA ALA A 490 26.74 -4.29 -5.94
C ALA A 490 27.55 -3.51 -4.89
N THR A 491 26.86 -2.83 -4.00
CA THR A 491 27.48 -2.04 -2.92
C THR A 491 28.27 -2.92 -1.96
N VAL A 492 27.69 -4.03 -1.50
CA VAL A 492 28.37 -4.98 -0.61
C VAL A 492 29.59 -5.60 -1.30
N ARG A 493 29.44 -5.96 -2.59
CA ARG A 493 30.56 -6.46 -3.40
C ARG A 493 31.70 -5.44 -3.49
N ALA A 494 31.39 -4.18 -3.78
CA ALA A 494 32.39 -3.10 -3.85
C ALA A 494 33.14 -2.91 -2.52
N LEU A 495 32.42 -2.89 -1.40
CA LEU A 495 33.00 -2.73 -0.06
C LEU A 495 33.90 -3.91 0.33
N ARG A 496 33.52 -5.14 -0.03
CA ARG A 496 34.36 -6.35 0.16
C ARG A 496 35.66 -6.24 -0.65
N LEU A 497 35.58 -5.93 -1.94
CA LEU A 497 36.73 -5.83 -2.83
C LEU A 497 37.69 -4.69 -2.43
N ARG A 498 37.17 -3.57 -1.92
CA ARG A 498 37.98 -2.47 -1.41
C ARG A 498 38.62 -2.75 -0.06
N GLY A 499 38.07 -3.68 0.73
CA GLY A 499 38.50 -3.91 2.10
C GLY A 499 38.30 -2.72 3.05
N THR A 500 37.39 -1.81 2.72
CA THR A 500 37.15 -0.57 3.50
C THR A 500 35.67 -0.50 3.94
N PRO A 501 35.21 -1.38 4.82
CA PRO A 501 33.84 -1.33 5.31
C PRO A 501 33.58 -0.08 6.15
N PRO A 502 32.32 0.39 6.26
CA PRO A 502 31.96 1.42 7.23
C PRO A 502 32.30 0.96 8.66
N ALA A 503 32.58 1.94 9.54
CA ALA A 503 32.94 1.64 10.93
C ALA A 503 31.83 0.80 11.62
N PRO A 504 32.15 -0.33 12.27
CA PRO A 504 31.14 -1.25 12.84
C PRO A 504 30.23 -0.60 13.87
N GLY A 505 30.67 0.45 14.55
CA GLY A 505 29.87 1.22 15.52
C GLY A 505 28.81 2.14 14.89
N THR A 506 28.86 2.36 13.59
CA THR A 506 27.85 3.17 12.88
C THR A 506 26.65 2.33 12.43
N PRO A 507 25.46 2.93 12.25
CA PRO A 507 24.32 2.19 11.69
C PRO A 507 24.61 1.59 10.31
N ALA A 508 25.32 2.31 9.43
CA ALA A 508 25.76 1.79 8.14
C ALA A 508 26.75 0.62 8.28
N GLY A 509 27.64 0.64 9.29
CA GLY A 509 28.54 -0.45 9.58
C GLY A 509 27.79 -1.73 10.02
N ARG A 510 26.79 -1.59 10.88
CA ARG A 510 25.92 -2.72 11.28
C ARG A 510 25.13 -3.28 10.08
N ALA A 511 24.56 -2.41 9.26
CA ALA A 511 23.85 -2.81 8.05
C ALA A 511 24.77 -3.54 7.05
N TYR A 512 26.00 -3.04 6.84
CA TYR A 512 26.99 -3.71 6.02
C TYR A 512 27.34 -5.09 6.55
N LEU A 513 27.64 -5.22 7.84
CA LEU A 513 27.98 -6.51 8.45
C LEU A 513 26.84 -7.51 8.30
N ARG A 514 25.61 -7.07 8.48
CA ARG A 514 24.41 -7.90 8.29
C ARG A 514 24.26 -8.36 6.84
N ALA A 515 24.40 -7.46 5.87
CA ALA A 515 24.34 -7.80 4.45
C ALA A 515 25.51 -8.67 4.01
N ALA A 516 26.72 -8.36 4.47
CA ALA A 516 27.90 -9.17 4.17
C ALA A 516 27.83 -10.59 4.74
N ALA A 517 27.13 -10.79 5.86
CA ALA A 517 26.92 -12.13 6.41
C ALA A 517 25.84 -12.93 5.66
N ALA A 518 24.87 -12.27 5.03
CA ALA A 518 23.75 -12.90 4.35
C ALA A 518 24.03 -13.20 2.86
N LEU A 519 24.76 -12.31 2.19
CA LEU A 519 25.09 -12.47 0.76
C LEU A 519 26.29 -13.38 0.57
N ASP A 520 26.27 -14.16 -0.51
CA ASP A 520 27.34 -15.10 -0.84
C ASP A 520 28.70 -14.35 -0.96
N PRO A 521 29.77 -14.81 -0.29
CA PRO A 521 31.09 -14.20 -0.36
C PRO A 521 31.85 -14.47 -1.66
N ASP A 522 31.42 -15.41 -2.50
CA ASP A 522 32.12 -15.76 -3.74
C ASP A 522 32.06 -14.61 -4.76
N MET A 523 33.22 -14.06 -5.11
CA MET A 523 33.38 -12.93 -6.04
C MET A 523 33.57 -13.38 -7.49
N ARG A 524 33.66 -14.69 -7.77
CA ARG A 524 33.74 -15.22 -9.14
C ARG A 524 32.42 -15.00 -9.88
N ASP A 525 32.46 -15.04 -11.21
CA ASP A 525 31.24 -14.95 -12.01
C ASP A 525 30.32 -16.14 -11.73
N ARG A 526 29.09 -15.86 -11.33
CA ARG A 526 28.05 -16.81 -10.98
C ARG A 526 26.65 -16.17 -11.13
N PRO A 527 25.57 -16.95 -11.10
CA PRO A 527 24.22 -16.39 -11.03
C PRO A 527 24.04 -15.55 -9.75
N LEU A 528 23.48 -14.33 -9.90
CA LEU A 528 23.25 -13.40 -8.78
C LEU A 528 21.77 -13.29 -8.35
N THR A 529 20.90 -14.15 -8.89
CA THR A 529 19.46 -14.13 -8.59
C THR A 529 19.17 -14.33 -7.10
N ASP A 530 19.85 -15.29 -6.47
CA ASP A 530 19.67 -15.57 -5.04
C ASP A 530 20.17 -14.42 -4.18
N ASP A 531 21.28 -13.77 -4.57
CA ASP A 531 21.77 -12.56 -3.87
C ASP A 531 20.77 -11.42 -3.94
N VAL A 532 20.16 -11.19 -5.10
CA VAL A 532 19.13 -10.13 -5.26
C VAL A 532 17.91 -10.47 -4.39
N THR A 533 17.51 -11.73 -4.32
CA THR A 533 16.39 -12.16 -3.47
C THR A 533 16.70 -11.93 -1.99
N VAL A 534 17.87 -12.37 -1.51
CA VAL A 534 18.30 -12.12 -0.14
C VAL A 534 18.43 -10.63 0.16
N ALA A 535 18.99 -9.85 -0.77
CA ALA A 535 19.08 -8.40 -0.63
C ALA A 535 17.72 -7.73 -0.54
N ALA A 536 16.73 -8.19 -1.32
CA ALA A 536 15.36 -7.67 -1.26
C ALA A 536 14.71 -7.94 0.11
N ASP A 537 14.95 -9.10 0.72
CA ASP A 537 14.45 -9.43 2.06
C ASP A 537 15.12 -8.58 3.15
N LEU A 538 16.42 -8.27 3.01
CA LEU A 538 17.15 -7.41 3.94
C LEU A 538 16.64 -5.97 4.00
N LEU A 539 15.94 -5.50 2.97
CA LEU A 539 15.39 -4.14 2.96
C LEU A 539 14.39 -3.90 4.10
N ASP A 540 13.66 -4.91 4.54
CA ASP A 540 12.74 -4.79 5.67
C ASP A 540 13.50 -4.60 7.00
N GLU A 541 14.60 -5.33 7.19
CA GLU A 541 15.49 -5.15 8.36
C GLU A 541 16.13 -3.75 8.34
N PHE A 542 16.56 -3.26 7.18
CA PHE A 542 17.17 -1.93 7.04
C PHE A 542 16.16 -0.80 7.24
N ALA A 543 14.92 -0.99 6.83
CA ALA A 543 13.84 -0.06 7.13
C ALA A 543 13.59 0.07 8.63
N ALA A 544 13.63 -1.04 9.37
CA ALA A 544 13.46 -1.06 10.82
C ALA A 544 14.60 -0.32 11.55
N LEU A 545 15.84 -0.43 11.03
CA LEU A 545 17.00 0.26 11.60
C LEU A 545 16.84 1.78 11.53
N VAL A 546 16.26 2.32 10.46
CA VAL A 546 16.00 3.76 10.30
C VAL A 546 14.93 4.26 11.27
N VAL A 547 13.90 3.45 11.54
CA VAL A 547 12.79 3.81 12.46
C VAL A 547 13.21 3.72 13.93
N GLY A 548 13.98 2.66 14.30
CA GLY A 548 14.28 2.36 15.70
C GLY A 548 15.29 3.28 16.38
N GLU A 549 16.21 3.86 15.62
CA GLU A 549 17.36 4.62 16.16
C GLU A 549 17.46 6.06 15.65
N GLY A 550 16.64 6.46 14.66
CA GLY A 550 16.88 7.69 13.88
C GLY A 550 15.69 8.59 13.65
N GLU A 551 14.53 8.39 14.28
CA GLU A 551 13.50 9.43 14.22
C GLU A 551 13.93 10.59 15.14
N PRO A 552 14.35 11.77 14.57
CA PRO A 552 14.33 12.98 15.35
C PRO A 552 12.89 13.22 15.79
N ALA A 553 12.71 13.54 17.07
CA ALA A 553 11.43 13.79 17.69
C ALA A 553 10.50 14.55 16.74
N ARG A 554 9.29 14.04 16.53
CA ARG A 554 8.25 14.71 15.74
C ARG A 554 8.20 16.17 16.18
N LEU A 555 8.66 17.06 15.31
CA LEU A 555 8.41 18.50 15.51
C LEU A 555 6.90 18.69 15.39
N GLY A 556 6.26 19.11 16.50
CA GLY A 556 4.84 19.39 16.65
C GLY A 556 4.33 20.48 15.72
#